data_a4c2cbc69c99f7e6ba066db82133671f
#
_entry.id   a4c2cbc69c99f7e6ba066db82133671f
#
_cell.length_a   1.000
_cell.length_b   1.000
_cell.length_c   1.000
_cell.angle_alpha   90.00
_cell.angle_beta   90.00
_cell.angle_gamma   90.00
#
_symmetry.space_group_name_H-M   'P 1'
#
loop_
_entity.id
_entity.type
_entity.pdbx_description
1 polymer ?
#
loop_
_entity_poly.entity_id
_entity_poly.type
_entity_poly.pdbx_seq_one_letter_code
_entity_poly.pdbx_strand_id
1 'polypeptide(L)'
;MSRKTPKLSYHDSPHHHHRNNRRDHHRNRNHHQQHNDSTKNEQQLIPGLPDHIAQLILSIIPPSLLYTISHSWRSFIYSSLYPPFYSLYTLLIPNITINSSPSNPQQFLTPISFFAFDPICFKWEPLPAPPPLSLLLRHPPFISRDLPVQSVTVGNRLAVVAGTTEHLAPALSRPLVFDPISRDWRYGPPVPVPRRWCATGALGTSLYMASGVGPHFSTDTARSVERWDLSRGLDKWEKASSLRDGRFSREATDAVGWRGRLCMVNVKGDTAKQGAIYSAEKDLWGDMKEGMLGGWRGPVAAMDEEMIYVVDESKGVVRKYKEETDGWVDVVESDRLRGALQMAARGGRLCVVCKGGSEIVVVDVVASPPQMWVVEPPQGFNVGAVHVLPRMSRT
;
A
#
# COMPACT_ATOMS: atom_id res chain seq x y z
N MET A 1 39.31 -44.62 -19.13
CA MET A 1 40.60 -44.12 -18.61
C MET A 1 40.25 -43.19 -17.45
N SER A 2 40.24 -43.67 -16.28
CA SER A 2 41.22 -44.02 -15.27
C SER A 2 41.71 -42.82 -14.47
N ARG A 3 41.23 -42.77 -13.21
CA ARG A 3 41.97 -42.56 -11.93
C ARG A 3 42.51 -41.13 -11.67
N LYS A 4 42.44 -40.54 -10.50
CA LYS A 4 42.64 -41.03 -9.11
C LYS A 4 42.28 -39.93 -8.10
N THR A 5 41.64 -40.31 -7.02
CA THR A 5 41.72 -39.65 -5.69
C THR A 5 43.03 -40.04 -5.01
N PRO A 6 43.49 -39.29 -3.98
CA PRO A 6 43.75 -39.98 -2.72
C PRO A 6 43.29 -39.29 -1.43
N LYS A 7 43.14 -40.14 -0.51
CA LYS A 7 42.77 -40.33 0.87
C LYS A 7 43.74 -39.71 1.92
N LEU A 8 43.10 -39.29 3.04
CA LEU A 8 43.40 -39.55 4.47
C LEU A 8 44.84 -39.52 5.02
N SER A 9 45.01 -38.84 6.19
CA SER A 9 45.57 -39.49 7.38
C SER A 9 45.21 -38.76 8.68
N TYR A 10 44.79 -39.56 9.64
CA TYR A 10 44.65 -39.31 11.08
C TYR A 10 46.02 -39.16 11.75
N HIS A 11 46.05 -38.45 12.91
CA HIS A 11 46.88 -38.90 14.04
C HIS A 11 46.31 -38.39 15.38
N ASP A 12 46.36 -39.35 16.29
CA ASP A 12 45.88 -39.45 17.66
C ASP A 12 46.74 -38.75 18.72
N SER A 13 46.12 -38.62 19.87
CA SER A 13 46.53 -38.17 21.22
C SER A 13 47.87 -38.70 21.76
N PRO A 14 48.42 -38.33 22.96
CA PRO A 14 47.76 -38.65 24.26
C PRO A 14 48.03 -37.73 25.48
N HIS A 15 47.23 -37.96 26.50
CA HIS A 15 47.28 -37.70 27.96
C HIS A 15 48.60 -37.32 28.63
N HIS A 16 48.53 -36.43 29.66
CA HIS A 16 49.13 -36.70 30.97
C HIS A 16 48.41 -35.99 32.13
N HIS A 17 48.11 -36.80 33.15
CA HIS A 17 47.72 -36.42 34.50
C HIS A 17 48.88 -35.85 35.28
N HIS A 18 48.62 -34.88 36.24
CA HIS A 18 49.21 -34.95 37.56
C HIS A 18 48.32 -34.28 38.63
N ARG A 19 48.26 -34.98 39.75
CA ARG A 19 47.54 -34.79 41.01
C ARG A 19 48.40 -33.98 41.98
N ASN A 20 47.70 -33.39 43.00
CA ASN A 20 48.00 -33.17 44.42
C ASN A 20 48.12 -31.70 44.82
N ASN A 21 47.58 -31.23 45.86
CA ASN A 21 47.16 -31.56 47.19
C ASN A 21 46.96 -30.26 48.00
N ARG A 22 45.87 -30.19 48.75
CA ARG A 22 45.62 -29.62 50.10
C ARG A 22 46.40 -28.38 50.58
N ARG A 23 45.64 -27.35 51.03
CA ARG A 23 45.55 -26.99 52.46
C ARG A 23 44.50 -25.90 52.72
N ASP A 24 43.68 -26.14 53.74
CA ASP A 24 42.69 -25.30 54.36
C ASP A 24 43.29 -24.00 54.93
N HIS A 25 42.59 -22.90 54.80
CA HIS A 25 42.54 -21.84 55.82
C HIS A 25 41.18 -21.17 55.81
N HIS A 26 40.39 -21.43 56.82
CA HIS A 26 39.26 -20.60 57.27
C HIS A 26 39.67 -19.15 57.42
N ARG A 27 38.95 -18.23 56.79
CA ARG A 27 38.75 -16.87 57.30
C ARG A 27 37.39 -16.39 56.90
N ASN A 28 36.52 -16.38 57.86
CA ASN A 28 35.24 -15.71 57.93
C ASN A 28 35.42 -14.22 57.63
N ARG A 29 34.77 -13.74 56.55
CA ARG A 29 34.48 -12.31 56.35
C ARG A 29 33.07 -12.20 55.74
N ASN A 30 32.15 -11.76 56.60
CA ASN A 30 30.88 -11.21 56.20
C ASN A 30 31.11 -10.11 55.16
N HIS A 31 30.80 -10.38 53.90
CA HIS A 31 30.55 -9.35 52.90
C HIS A 31 29.05 -9.31 52.68
N HIS A 32 28.45 -8.22 53.12
CA HIS A 32 27.16 -7.75 52.65
C HIS A 32 27.13 -7.88 51.16
N GLN A 33 26.31 -8.81 50.65
CA GLN A 33 25.82 -8.75 49.27
C GLN A 33 24.91 -7.52 49.19
N GLN A 34 25.49 -6.40 48.79
CA GLN A 34 24.72 -5.36 48.17
C GLN A 34 24.19 -5.98 46.84
N HIS A 35 22.93 -6.37 46.89
CA HIS A 35 22.14 -6.50 45.66
C HIS A 35 22.22 -5.14 44.96
N ASN A 36 23.07 -5.04 43.97
CA ASN A 36 22.94 -4.04 42.91
C ASN A 36 21.71 -4.40 42.11
N ASP A 37 20.56 -4.05 42.68
CA ASP A 37 19.34 -3.84 41.91
C ASP A 37 19.60 -2.62 41.04
N SER A 38 20.28 -2.84 39.89
CA SER A 38 20.21 -1.94 38.75
C SER A 38 18.81 -2.06 38.19
N THR A 39 17.81 -1.57 38.92
CA THR A 39 16.53 -1.18 38.40
C THR A 39 16.82 -0.23 37.24
N LYS A 40 16.76 -0.76 36.00
CA LYS A 40 16.52 0.05 34.81
C LYS A 40 15.38 0.98 35.22
N ASN A 41 15.69 2.26 35.33
CA ASN A 41 14.73 3.32 35.52
C ASN A 41 13.81 3.31 34.29
N GLU A 42 12.84 2.40 34.23
CA GLU A 42 11.75 2.43 33.29
C GLU A 42 10.97 3.70 33.60
N GLN A 43 11.21 4.70 32.77
CA GLN A 43 10.63 6.00 32.90
C GLN A 43 9.11 5.84 32.73
N GLN A 44 8.36 5.91 33.85
CA GLN A 44 6.91 5.80 33.85
C GLN A 44 6.31 6.74 32.80
N LEU A 45 5.34 6.24 32.02
CA LEU A 45 4.66 7.04 31.00
C LEU A 45 3.97 8.27 31.59
N ILE A 46 3.32 8.10 32.75
CA ILE A 46 2.74 9.18 33.54
C ILE A 46 3.18 8.97 34.99
N PRO A 47 3.91 9.91 35.61
CA PRO A 47 4.34 9.78 36.98
C PRO A 47 3.19 9.50 37.96
N GLY A 48 3.34 8.49 38.78
CA GLY A 48 2.35 8.09 39.79
C GLY A 48 1.21 7.21 39.27
N LEU A 49 1.18 6.88 37.98
CA LEU A 49 0.20 5.95 37.41
C LEU A 49 0.87 4.64 36.93
N PRO A 50 0.26 3.48 37.19
CA PRO A 50 0.69 2.23 36.55
C PRO A 50 0.67 2.34 35.01
N ASP A 51 1.66 1.80 34.33
CA ASP A 51 1.83 1.97 32.89
C ASP A 51 0.62 1.52 32.08
N HIS A 52 -0.05 0.43 32.45
CA HIS A 52 -1.26 -0.03 31.75
C HIS A 52 -2.42 0.99 31.81
N ILE A 53 -2.56 1.74 32.90
CA ILE A 53 -3.55 2.81 33.01
C ILE A 53 -3.12 4.03 32.20
N ALA A 54 -1.82 4.39 32.30
CA ALA A 54 -1.26 5.48 31.51
C ALA A 54 -1.42 5.21 29.98
N GLN A 55 -1.18 3.99 29.52
CA GLN A 55 -1.37 3.58 28.14
C GLN A 55 -2.82 3.74 27.68
N LEU A 56 -3.80 3.33 28.49
CA LEU A 56 -5.21 3.50 28.18
C LEU A 56 -5.57 4.98 28.02
N ILE A 57 -5.12 5.84 28.95
CA ILE A 57 -5.37 7.28 28.89
C ILE A 57 -4.71 7.89 27.65
N LEU A 58 -3.44 7.56 27.40
CA LEU A 58 -2.71 8.12 26.27
C LEU A 58 -3.25 7.62 24.93
N SER A 59 -3.83 6.42 24.85
CA SER A 59 -4.35 5.85 23.61
C SER A 59 -5.57 6.60 23.03
N ILE A 60 -6.28 7.39 23.85
CA ILE A 60 -7.41 8.22 23.40
C ILE A 60 -6.99 9.63 22.97
N ILE A 61 -5.72 10.01 23.23
CA ILE A 61 -5.20 11.33 22.86
C ILE A 61 -4.61 11.26 21.44
N PRO A 62 -4.86 12.27 20.57
CA PRO A 62 -4.29 12.30 19.23
C PRO A 62 -2.75 12.17 19.24
N PRO A 63 -2.15 11.31 18.39
CA PRO A 63 -0.72 11.03 18.42
C PRO A 63 0.14 12.26 18.12
N SER A 64 -0.36 13.23 17.33
CA SER A 64 0.32 14.49 17.06
C SER A 64 0.55 15.34 18.30
N LEU A 65 -0.39 15.32 19.25
CA LEU A 65 -0.23 16.02 20.52
C LEU A 65 0.79 15.30 21.42
N LEU A 66 0.70 13.98 21.53
CA LEU A 66 1.63 13.18 22.33
C LEU A 66 3.08 13.31 21.84
N TYR A 67 3.26 13.39 20.52
CA TYR A 67 4.58 13.48 19.91
C TYR A 67 5.38 14.70 20.36
N THR A 68 4.72 15.81 20.66
CA THR A 68 5.37 17.08 21.03
C THR A 68 5.75 17.17 22.52
N ILE A 69 5.21 16.28 23.38
CA ILE A 69 5.30 16.44 24.83
C ILE A 69 6.57 15.81 25.42
N SER A 70 6.84 14.52 25.17
CA SER A 70 7.98 13.84 25.76
C SER A 70 8.55 12.74 24.87
N HIS A 71 9.80 12.34 25.15
CA HIS A 71 10.44 11.23 24.45
C HIS A 71 9.75 9.88 24.74
N SER A 72 9.36 9.63 26.01
CA SER A 72 8.66 8.40 26.38
C SER A 72 7.30 8.27 25.68
N TRP A 73 6.56 9.38 25.53
CA TRP A 73 5.30 9.40 24.80
C TRP A 73 5.49 9.22 23.28
N ARG A 74 6.58 9.78 22.71
CA ARG A 74 6.96 9.49 21.30
C ARG A 74 7.23 8.00 21.10
N SER A 75 8.00 7.37 22.00
CA SER A 75 8.24 5.93 21.95
C SER A 75 6.94 5.14 22.07
N PHE A 76 6.04 5.56 22.96
CA PHE A 76 4.77 4.90 23.17
C PHE A 76 3.88 4.93 21.92
N ILE A 77 3.69 6.08 21.25
CA ILE A 77 2.84 6.17 20.04
C ILE A 77 3.38 5.32 18.87
N TYR A 78 4.67 4.96 18.90
CA TYR A 78 5.25 4.06 17.89
C TYR A 78 5.34 2.60 18.36
N SER A 79 4.94 2.30 19.58
CA SER A 79 4.89 0.92 20.10
C SER A 79 3.67 0.16 19.53
N SER A 80 3.64 -1.15 19.74
CA SER A 80 2.49 -2.00 19.41
C SER A 80 1.29 -1.78 20.33
N LEU A 81 1.48 -1.11 21.45
CA LEU A 81 0.45 -0.85 22.47
C LEU A 81 -0.42 0.37 22.13
N TYR A 82 0.06 1.27 21.28
CA TYR A 82 -0.73 2.42 20.82
C TYR A 82 -1.53 2.07 19.57
N PRO A 83 -2.81 2.50 19.47
CA PRO A 83 -3.62 2.28 18.27
C PRO A 83 -2.90 2.77 17.01
N PRO A 84 -2.83 1.97 15.93
CA PRO A 84 -2.15 2.39 14.72
C PRO A 84 -2.87 3.57 14.05
N PHE A 85 -2.15 4.66 13.80
CA PHE A 85 -2.64 5.75 12.96
C PHE A 85 -2.32 5.48 11.49
N TYR A 86 -3.02 6.18 10.58
CA TYR A 86 -2.82 6.02 9.16
C TYR A 86 -1.63 6.83 8.64
N SER A 87 -0.90 6.24 7.71
CA SER A 87 0.23 6.81 6.98
C SER A 87 -0.03 6.72 5.48
N LEU A 88 0.62 7.59 4.69
CA LEU A 88 0.61 7.47 3.23
C LEU A 88 1.66 6.46 2.77
N TYR A 89 1.30 5.63 1.83
CA TYR A 89 2.20 4.72 1.13
C TYR A 89 2.18 5.05 -0.34
N THR A 90 3.35 5.19 -0.94
CA THR A 90 3.46 5.67 -2.32
C THR A 90 4.33 4.76 -3.16
N LEU A 91 3.92 4.64 -4.42
CA LEU A 91 4.76 4.17 -5.51
C LEU A 91 5.40 5.41 -6.12
N LEU A 92 6.72 5.52 -5.98
CA LEU A 92 7.49 6.66 -6.46
C LEU A 92 8.22 6.32 -7.76
N ILE A 93 8.16 7.24 -8.70
CA ILE A 93 8.82 7.20 -10.00
C ILE A 93 9.93 8.24 -10.00
N PRO A 94 11.19 7.88 -10.30
CA PRO A 94 12.27 8.85 -10.38
C PRO A 94 11.97 9.94 -11.40
N ASN A 95 12.29 11.18 -11.02
CA ASN A 95 12.18 12.36 -11.88
C ASN A 95 13.39 12.36 -12.85
N ILE A 96 13.28 11.56 -13.90
CA ILE A 96 14.31 11.59 -14.95
C ILE A 96 14.07 12.87 -15.74
N THR A 97 14.88 13.89 -15.47
CA THR A 97 15.00 15.04 -16.36
C THR A 97 15.51 14.51 -17.71
N ILE A 98 14.67 14.56 -18.72
CA ILE A 98 14.99 14.10 -20.09
C ILE A 98 16.00 15.09 -20.69
N ASN A 99 17.25 15.03 -20.24
CA ASN A 99 18.39 15.72 -20.86
C ASN A 99 19.14 14.82 -21.85
N SER A 100 18.60 13.67 -22.20
CA SER A 100 19.17 12.71 -23.14
C SER A 100 18.13 12.40 -24.22
N SER A 101 18.61 12.35 -25.46
CA SER A 101 17.80 12.10 -26.68
C SER A 101 16.84 10.91 -26.52
N PRO A 102 15.63 10.98 -27.13
CA PRO A 102 14.55 10.01 -26.95
C PRO A 102 14.83 8.58 -27.47
N SER A 103 16.07 8.27 -27.80
CA SER A 103 16.47 7.05 -28.50
C SER A 103 16.93 5.89 -27.59
N ASN A 104 16.91 6.02 -26.25
CA ASN A 104 17.36 4.93 -25.38
C ASN A 104 16.17 4.30 -24.60
N PRO A 105 15.69 3.10 -25.00
CA PRO A 105 14.59 2.40 -24.33
C PRO A 105 14.86 2.04 -22.87
N GLN A 106 16.14 1.97 -22.45
CA GLN A 106 16.52 1.61 -21.07
C GLN A 106 16.15 2.67 -20.04
N GLN A 107 15.79 3.89 -20.45
CA GLN A 107 15.38 4.97 -19.53
C GLN A 107 13.99 4.72 -18.87
N PHE A 108 13.22 3.78 -19.38
CA PHE A 108 11.88 3.45 -18.84
C PHE A 108 11.92 2.34 -17.78
N LEU A 109 13.09 1.74 -17.54
CA LEU A 109 13.27 0.58 -16.63
C LEU A 109 13.81 0.96 -15.25
N THR A 110 13.57 2.15 -14.79
CA THR A 110 13.93 2.50 -13.40
C THR A 110 13.05 1.74 -12.42
N PRO A 111 13.64 1.16 -11.36
CA PRO A 111 12.84 0.45 -10.37
C PRO A 111 11.87 1.39 -9.68
N ILE A 112 10.64 0.94 -9.48
CA ILE A 112 9.67 1.64 -8.62
C ILE A 112 10.24 1.63 -7.20
N SER A 113 10.21 2.79 -6.57
CA SER A 113 10.54 2.94 -5.17
C SER A 113 9.27 3.03 -4.34
N PHE A 114 9.26 2.35 -3.21
CA PHE A 114 8.13 2.37 -2.29
C PHE A 114 8.52 3.12 -1.03
N PHE A 115 7.69 4.10 -0.65
CA PHE A 115 7.92 4.92 0.53
C PHE A 115 6.65 5.04 1.35
N ALA A 116 6.81 5.23 2.66
CA ALA A 116 5.75 5.63 3.56
C ALA A 116 6.04 7.03 4.12
N PHE A 117 5.01 7.86 4.20
CA PHE A 117 5.05 9.17 4.86
C PHE A 117 4.38 9.07 6.22
N ASP A 118 5.12 9.39 7.25
CA ASP A 118 4.62 9.48 8.62
C ASP A 118 4.05 10.89 8.87
N PRO A 119 2.73 11.04 9.05
CA PRO A 119 2.09 12.34 9.24
C PRO A 119 2.35 12.96 10.62
N ILE A 120 2.97 12.23 11.55
CA ILE A 120 3.24 12.73 12.90
C ILE A 120 4.60 13.42 12.97
N CYS A 121 5.63 12.80 12.38
CA CYS A 121 6.97 13.39 12.32
C CYS A 121 7.29 14.08 10.99
N PHE A 122 6.38 14.07 10.03
CA PHE A 122 6.52 14.65 8.69
C PHE A 122 7.75 14.12 7.94
N LYS A 123 7.96 12.81 8.01
CA LYS A 123 9.13 12.16 7.39
C LYS A 123 8.71 11.06 6.42
N TRP A 124 9.47 10.99 5.33
CA TRP A 124 9.42 9.89 4.40
C TRP A 124 10.39 8.79 4.82
N GLU A 125 9.93 7.56 4.82
CA GLU A 125 10.74 6.37 5.10
C GLU A 125 10.62 5.39 3.92
N PRO A 126 11.73 4.84 3.41
CA PRO A 126 11.65 3.79 2.39
C PRO A 126 11.04 2.53 2.99
N LEU A 127 10.20 1.84 2.22
CA LEU A 127 9.78 0.50 2.58
C LEU A 127 10.95 -0.47 2.41
N PRO A 128 10.95 -1.61 3.13
CA PRO A 128 11.85 -2.72 2.83
C PRO A 128 11.84 -3.02 1.33
N ALA A 129 12.99 -3.34 0.77
CA ALA A 129 13.10 -3.59 -0.65
C ALA A 129 12.18 -4.75 -1.08
N PRO A 130 11.30 -4.56 -2.08
CA PRO A 130 10.51 -5.65 -2.63
C PRO A 130 11.44 -6.60 -3.38
N PRO A 131 10.97 -7.84 -3.67
CA PRO A 131 11.64 -8.68 -4.64
C PRO A 131 11.85 -7.93 -5.96
N PRO A 132 12.93 -8.20 -6.71
CA PRO A 132 13.24 -7.50 -7.95
C PRO A 132 12.06 -7.53 -8.93
N LEU A 133 11.62 -6.37 -9.39
CA LEU A 133 10.52 -6.20 -10.34
C LEU A 133 11.02 -5.39 -11.53
N SER A 134 10.92 -5.97 -12.73
CA SER A 134 11.18 -5.27 -13.99
C SER A 134 9.86 -4.75 -14.55
N LEU A 135 9.50 -3.54 -14.15
CA LEU A 135 8.22 -2.93 -14.52
C LEU A 135 8.45 -1.71 -15.41
N LEU A 136 7.59 -1.57 -16.42
CA LEU A 136 7.45 -0.33 -17.17
C LEU A 136 6.84 0.72 -16.23
N LEU A 137 7.41 1.92 -16.16
CA LEU A 137 6.94 2.98 -15.26
C LEU A 137 6.07 4.02 -15.98
N ARG A 138 6.21 4.13 -17.29
CA ARG A 138 5.40 5.03 -18.12
C ARG A 138 4.97 4.31 -19.38
N HIS A 139 3.72 4.50 -19.77
CA HIS A 139 3.25 4.01 -21.06
C HIS A 139 3.81 4.83 -22.22
N PRO A 140 3.97 4.20 -23.39
CA PRO A 140 4.14 4.94 -24.63
C PRO A 140 2.98 5.95 -24.83
N PRO A 141 3.24 7.09 -25.52
CA PRO A 141 2.24 8.16 -25.68
C PRO A 141 0.92 7.75 -26.37
N PHE A 142 0.93 6.62 -27.11
CA PHE A 142 -0.27 6.11 -27.77
C PHE A 142 -1.18 5.26 -26.86
N ILE A 143 -0.75 4.99 -25.61
CA ILE A 143 -1.56 4.27 -24.63
C ILE A 143 -2.16 5.28 -23.66
N SER A 144 -3.47 5.27 -23.51
CA SER A 144 -4.24 6.23 -22.73
C SER A 144 -4.22 6.00 -21.21
N ARG A 145 -3.29 5.18 -20.70
CA ARG A 145 -3.16 4.89 -19.25
C ARG A 145 -1.89 5.51 -18.71
N ASP A 146 -2.03 6.30 -17.64
CA ASP A 146 -0.91 7.03 -17.05
C ASP A 146 0.03 6.12 -16.28
N LEU A 147 -0.51 5.12 -15.58
CA LEU A 147 0.28 4.20 -14.77
C LEU A 147 0.16 2.76 -15.25
N PRO A 148 1.28 2.12 -15.68
CA PRO A 148 1.29 0.74 -16.15
C PRO A 148 1.27 -0.31 -15.03
N VAL A 149 1.16 0.11 -13.78
CA VAL A 149 1.14 -0.74 -12.59
C VAL A 149 -0.21 -0.60 -11.90
N GLN A 150 -0.84 -1.73 -11.59
CA GLN A 150 -2.10 -1.77 -10.86
C GLN A 150 -1.81 -2.17 -9.42
N SER A 151 -2.10 -1.25 -8.49
CA SER A 151 -1.97 -1.46 -7.05
C SER A 151 -3.26 -1.07 -6.34
N VAL A 152 -3.53 -1.70 -5.21
CA VAL A 152 -4.75 -1.48 -4.43
C VAL A 152 -4.49 -1.72 -2.94
N THR A 153 -5.20 -0.99 -2.09
CA THR A 153 -5.27 -1.27 -0.65
C THR A 153 -6.32 -2.34 -0.40
N VAL A 154 -5.94 -3.44 0.27
CA VAL A 154 -6.85 -4.52 0.67
C VAL A 154 -6.77 -4.69 2.18
N GLY A 155 -7.83 -4.33 2.89
CA GLY A 155 -7.81 -4.25 4.35
C GLY A 155 -6.70 -3.29 4.83
N ASN A 156 -5.67 -3.84 5.46
CA ASN A 156 -4.51 -3.07 5.96
C ASN A 156 -3.21 -3.33 5.17
N ARG A 157 -3.28 -3.85 3.95
CA ARG A 157 -2.13 -4.24 3.14
C ARG A 157 -2.12 -3.53 1.79
N LEU A 158 -0.93 -3.29 1.26
CA LEU A 158 -0.73 -2.82 -0.09
C LEU A 158 -0.51 -4.02 -1.02
N ALA A 159 -1.32 -4.16 -2.05
CA ALA A 159 -1.14 -5.18 -3.07
C ALA A 159 -0.74 -4.55 -4.42
N VAL A 160 0.37 -4.99 -5.00
CA VAL A 160 0.74 -4.74 -6.40
C VAL A 160 0.27 -5.96 -7.18
N VAL A 161 -0.76 -5.79 -8.00
CA VAL A 161 -1.53 -6.89 -8.56
C VAL A 161 -1.09 -7.23 -9.98
N ALA A 162 -0.85 -6.19 -10.78
CA ALA A 162 -0.46 -6.32 -12.16
C ALA A 162 0.52 -5.23 -12.56
N GLY A 163 1.27 -5.49 -13.61
CA GLY A 163 2.23 -4.56 -14.18
C GLY A 163 2.53 -4.93 -15.62
N THR A 164 3.24 -4.03 -16.29
CA THR A 164 3.60 -4.14 -17.69
C THR A 164 5.12 -4.14 -17.82
N THR A 165 5.70 -5.03 -18.64
CA THR A 165 7.11 -5.02 -18.99
C THR A 165 7.41 -4.01 -20.10
N GLU A 166 8.68 -3.76 -20.39
CA GLU A 166 9.13 -2.94 -21.53
C GLU A 166 8.60 -3.42 -22.89
N HIS A 167 8.35 -4.73 -23.01
CA HIS A 167 7.77 -5.33 -24.23
C HIS A 167 6.24 -5.34 -24.20
N LEU A 168 5.62 -4.57 -23.33
CA LEU A 168 4.18 -4.52 -23.15
C LEU A 168 3.54 -5.89 -22.85
N ALA A 169 4.28 -6.78 -22.19
CA ALA A 169 3.77 -8.04 -21.70
C ALA A 169 3.39 -7.94 -20.21
N PRO A 170 2.55 -8.86 -19.67
CA PRO A 170 2.30 -8.93 -18.23
C PRO A 170 3.60 -9.15 -17.45
N ALA A 171 3.84 -8.32 -16.44
CA ALA A 171 5.08 -8.36 -15.65
C ALA A 171 4.99 -9.25 -14.40
N LEU A 172 3.79 -9.46 -13.87
CA LEU A 172 3.58 -10.18 -12.62
C LEU A 172 2.76 -11.45 -12.85
N SER A 173 3.34 -12.60 -12.50
CA SER A 173 2.63 -13.88 -12.45
C SER A 173 1.96 -14.13 -11.10
N ARG A 174 2.33 -13.37 -10.07
CA ARG A 174 1.81 -13.41 -8.71
C ARG A 174 1.71 -11.97 -8.17
N PRO A 175 0.65 -11.62 -7.43
CA PRO A 175 0.62 -10.33 -6.74
C PRO A 175 1.74 -10.25 -5.70
N LEU A 176 2.19 -9.05 -5.44
CA LEU A 176 3.13 -8.75 -4.38
C LEU A 176 2.40 -7.95 -3.30
N VAL A 177 2.41 -8.42 -2.06
CA VAL A 177 1.68 -7.83 -0.95
C VAL A 177 2.62 -7.38 0.14
N PHE A 178 2.51 -6.12 0.53
CA PHE A 178 3.21 -5.54 1.66
C PHE A 178 2.30 -5.46 2.88
N ASP A 179 2.79 -5.94 4.01
CA ASP A 179 2.11 -5.82 5.30
C ASP A 179 2.88 -4.82 6.19
N PRO A 180 2.28 -3.67 6.55
CA PRO A 180 2.93 -2.66 7.39
C PRO A 180 3.28 -3.15 8.79
N ILE A 181 2.54 -4.11 9.33
CA ILE A 181 2.77 -4.62 10.69
C ILE A 181 4.02 -5.48 10.74
N SER A 182 4.16 -6.44 9.82
CA SER A 182 5.36 -7.28 9.73
C SER A 182 6.51 -6.60 8.98
N ARG A 183 6.26 -5.49 8.28
CA ARG A 183 7.21 -4.78 7.42
C ARG A 183 7.80 -5.67 6.34
N ASP A 184 7.01 -6.57 5.80
CA ASP A 184 7.47 -7.62 4.89
C ASP A 184 6.66 -7.67 3.61
N TRP A 185 7.33 -8.08 2.51
CA TRP A 185 6.72 -8.34 1.23
C TRP A 185 6.51 -9.83 1.03
N ARG A 186 5.32 -10.22 0.59
CA ARG A 186 4.99 -11.62 0.29
C ARG A 186 4.36 -11.74 -1.09
N TYR A 187 4.67 -12.83 -1.76
CA TYR A 187 3.95 -13.20 -2.96
C TYR A 187 2.58 -13.79 -2.60
N GLY A 188 1.55 -13.33 -3.27
CA GLY A 188 0.25 -13.99 -3.29
C GLY A 188 0.25 -15.26 -4.15
N PRO A 189 -0.91 -15.91 -4.31
CA PRO A 189 -1.06 -17.08 -5.18
C PRO A 189 -0.85 -16.72 -6.66
N PRO A 190 -0.40 -17.68 -7.49
CA PRO A 190 -0.26 -17.45 -8.92
C PRO A 190 -1.59 -17.03 -9.54
N VAL A 191 -1.54 -15.98 -10.35
CA VAL A 191 -2.70 -15.49 -11.10
C VAL A 191 -3.03 -16.50 -12.19
N PRO A 192 -4.30 -16.93 -12.36
CA PRO A 192 -4.68 -17.92 -13.37
C PRO A 192 -4.24 -17.52 -14.78
N VAL A 193 -4.38 -16.24 -15.13
CA VAL A 193 -3.84 -15.64 -16.35
C VAL A 193 -3.19 -14.32 -15.97
N PRO A 194 -1.85 -14.25 -15.94
CA PRO A 194 -1.14 -12.98 -15.75
C PRO A 194 -1.57 -11.97 -16.80
N ARG A 195 -1.83 -10.74 -16.36
CA ARG A 195 -2.38 -9.69 -17.24
C ARG A 195 -1.87 -8.31 -16.88
N ARG A 196 -2.01 -7.41 -17.81
CA ARG A 196 -1.79 -5.98 -17.68
C ARG A 196 -3.10 -5.22 -17.91
N TRP A 197 -3.16 -3.96 -17.44
CA TRP A 197 -4.27 -3.05 -17.70
C TRP A 197 -5.63 -3.57 -17.20
N CYS A 198 -5.62 -4.39 -16.17
CA CYS A 198 -6.83 -4.83 -15.50
C CYS A 198 -7.35 -3.77 -14.55
N ALA A 199 -8.65 -3.81 -14.27
CA ALA A 199 -9.23 -3.11 -13.13
C ALA A 199 -8.90 -3.88 -11.86
N THR A 200 -8.52 -3.17 -10.81
CA THR A 200 -8.27 -3.75 -9.48
C THR A 200 -9.04 -2.99 -8.42
N GLY A 201 -9.68 -3.71 -7.53
CA GLY A 201 -10.43 -3.14 -6.41
C GLY A 201 -10.45 -4.09 -5.24
N ALA A 202 -10.85 -3.58 -4.09
CA ALA A 202 -10.97 -4.38 -2.87
C ALA A 202 -12.38 -4.26 -2.28
N LEU A 203 -12.85 -5.35 -1.66
CA LEU A 203 -14.04 -5.39 -0.82
C LEU A 203 -13.67 -6.13 0.46
N GLY A 204 -13.59 -5.43 1.57
CA GLY A 204 -13.10 -5.95 2.83
C GLY A 204 -11.67 -6.50 2.70
N THR A 205 -11.51 -7.80 2.89
CA THR A 205 -10.24 -8.51 2.75
C THR A 205 -10.06 -9.18 1.39
N SER A 206 -11.01 -9.04 0.48
CA SER A 206 -10.99 -9.65 -0.85
C SER A 206 -10.48 -8.67 -1.90
N LEU A 207 -9.47 -9.12 -2.64
CA LEU A 207 -8.91 -8.46 -3.82
C LEU A 207 -9.64 -8.96 -5.06
N TYR A 208 -10.06 -8.04 -5.91
CA TYR A 208 -10.66 -8.35 -7.20
C TYR A 208 -9.77 -7.86 -8.33
N MET A 209 -9.64 -8.68 -9.35
CA MET A 209 -8.96 -8.36 -10.61
C MET A 209 -9.91 -8.66 -11.75
N ALA A 210 -10.30 -7.64 -12.50
CA ALA A 210 -11.30 -7.74 -13.56
C ALA A 210 -10.73 -7.26 -14.89
N SER A 211 -11.10 -7.93 -16.00
CA SER A 211 -10.70 -7.54 -17.35
C SER A 211 -9.18 -7.57 -17.57
N GLY A 212 -8.67 -6.77 -18.51
CA GLY A 212 -7.26 -6.65 -18.84
C GLY A 212 -6.84 -7.49 -20.05
N VAL A 213 -5.53 -7.49 -20.30
CA VAL A 213 -4.91 -8.17 -21.44
C VAL A 213 -3.81 -9.10 -20.95
N GLY A 214 -3.90 -10.38 -21.31
CA GLY A 214 -2.88 -11.38 -21.03
C GLY A 214 -1.64 -11.24 -21.92
N PRO A 215 -0.80 -12.29 -22.04
CA PRO A 215 0.32 -12.29 -22.99
C PRO A 215 -0.14 -11.97 -24.41
N HIS A 216 -1.30 -12.51 -24.79
CA HIS A 216 -2.03 -12.17 -26.00
C HIS A 216 -3.45 -11.72 -25.66
N PHE A 217 -4.08 -10.97 -26.55
CA PHE A 217 -5.49 -10.61 -26.38
C PHE A 217 -6.36 -11.86 -26.45
N SER A 218 -7.20 -12.05 -25.45
CA SER A 218 -8.22 -13.11 -25.39
C SER A 218 -9.51 -12.52 -24.87
N THR A 219 -10.62 -12.81 -25.51
CA THR A 219 -11.95 -12.41 -25.08
C THR A 219 -12.28 -12.99 -23.70
N ASP A 220 -11.83 -14.21 -23.41
CA ASP A 220 -12.04 -14.86 -22.12
C ASP A 220 -11.32 -14.10 -21.01
N THR A 221 -10.05 -13.71 -21.20
CA THR A 221 -9.30 -12.88 -20.27
C THR A 221 -9.92 -11.49 -20.11
N ALA A 222 -10.34 -10.87 -21.23
CA ALA A 222 -10.96 -9.54 -21.22
C ALA A 222 -12.30 -9.49 -20.49
N ARG A 223 -12.97 -10.63 -20.33
CA ARG A 223 -14.24 -10.78 -19.59
C ARG A 223 -14.08 -11.39 -18.22
N SER A 224 -12.94 -11.99 -17.91
CA SER A 224 -12.75 -12.72 -16.67
C SER A 224 -12.65 -11.80 -15.47
N VAL A 225 -13.11 -12.31 -14.33
CA VAL A 225 -13.01 -11.68 -13.03
C VAL A 225 -12.55 -12.73 -12.04
N GLU A 226 -11.50 -12.41 -11.31
CA GLU A 226 -10.94 -13.27 -10.28
C GLU A 226 -10.94 -12.53 -8.93
N ARG A 227 -11.19 -13.28 -7.88
CA ARG A 227 -11.17 -12.86 -6.48
C ARG A 227 -10.13 -13.64 -5.71
N TRP A 228 -9.41 -12.96 -4.84
CA TRP A 228 -8.54 -13.57 -3.84
C TRP A 228 -8.81 -12.98 -2.47
N ASP A 229 -9.21 -13.81 -1.50
CA ASP A 229 -9.43 -13.41 -0.11
C ASP A 229 -8.16 -13.58 0.71
N LEU A 230 -7.56 -12.46 1.11
CA LEU A 230 -6.31 -12.42 1.86
C LEU A 230 -6.45 -12.89 3.32
N SER A 231 -7.67 -12.96 3.85
CA SER A 231 -7.91 -13.37 5.26
C SER A 231 -7.98 -14.88 5.43
N ARG A 232 -8.39 -15.61 4.40
CA ARG A 232 -8.67 -17.04 4.49
C ARG A 232 -7.43 -17.93 4.40
N GLY A 233 -6.24 -17.35 4.16
CA GLY A 233 -5.02 -18.13 3.93
C GLY A 233 -5.11 -19.06 2.71
N LEU A 234 -6.10 -18.86 1.84
CA LEU A 234 -6.26 -19.61 0.62
C LEU A 234 -5.23 -19.13 -0.40
N ASP A 235 -4.30 -20.00 -0.75
CA ASP A 235 -3.27 -19.70 -1.75
C ASP A 235 -3.79 -19.87 -3.18
N LYS A 236 -5.02 -19.44 -3.45
CA LYS A 236 -5.64 -19.54 -4.76
C LYS A 236 -6.60 -18.40 -5.08
N TRP A 237 -6.70 -18.10 -6.37
CA TRP A 237 -7.74 -17.25 -6.92
C TRP A 237 -9.02 -18.06 -7.16
N GLU A 238 -10.15 -17.43 -6.93
CA GLU A 238 -11.47 -17.94 -7.24
C GLU A 238 -12.05 -17.16 -8.42
N LYS A 239 -12.74 -17.83 -9.34
CA LYS A 239 -13.48 -17.14 -10.40
C LYS A 239 -14.73 -16.50 -9.79
N ALA A 240 -14.99 -15.26 -10.19
CA ALA A 240 -16.26 -14.59 -10.01
C ALA A 240 -16.99 -14.50 -11.36
N SER A 241 -18.26 -14.09 -11.33
CA SER A 241 -19.06 -13.95 -12.56
C SER A 241 -18.38 -13.03 -13.57
N SER A 242 -18.29 -13.50 -14.80
CA SER A 242 -17.61 -12.79 -15.90
C SER A 242 -18.38 -11.55 -16.33
N LEU A 243 -17.66 -10.56 -16.84
CA LEU A 243 -18.23 -9.39 -17.52
C LEU A 243 -19.02 -9.81 -18.77
N ARG A 244 -20.05 -9.05 -19.13
CA ARG A 244 -20.87 -9.29 -20.32
C ARG A 244 -20.05 -9.28 -21.61
N ASP A 245 -19.05 -8.36 -21.68
CA ASP A 245 -18.17 -8.21 -22.83
C ASP A 245 -16.75 -7.78 -22.43
N GLY A 246 -15.85 -7.68 -23.39
CA GLY A 246 -14.44 -7.34 -23.17
C GLY A 246 -14.08 -5.85 -23.34
N ARG A 247 -15.06 -4.94 -23.35
CA ARG A 247 -14.82 -3.51 -23.62
C ARG A 247 -13.85 -2.87 -22.64
N PHE A 248 -13.91 -3.27 -21.37
CA PHE A 248 -13.05 -2.74 -20.33
C PHE A 248 -11.55 -3.07 -20.48
N SER A 249 -11.18 -3.99 -21.38
CA SER A 249 -9.76 -4.30 -21.66
C SER A 249 -9.07 -3.32 -22.60
N ARG A 250 -9.82 -2.51 -23.31
CA ARG A 250 -9.31 -1.64 -24.38
C ARG A 250 -9.04 -0.20 -23.95
N GLU A 251 -9.66 0.23 -22.87
CA GLU A 251 -9.58 1.61 -22.37
C GLU A 251 -9.05 1.63 -20.94
N ALA A 252 -8.67 2.80 -20.44
CA ALA A 252 -8.33 2.99 -19.05
C ALA A 252 -9.51 2.56 -18.19
N THR A 253 -9.25 1.74 -17.18
CA THR A 253 -10.29 1.22 -16.31
C THR A 253 -9.96 1.61 -14.87
N ASP A 254 -10.92 2.22 -14.20
CA ASP A 254 -10.86 2.53 -12.79
C ASP A 254 -11.88 1.68 -12.02
N ALA A 255 -11.56 1.30 -10.79
CA ALA A 255 -12.45 0.48 -9.98
C ALA A 255 -12.34 0.83 -8.49
N VAL A 256 -13.48 0.81 -7.81
CA VAL A 256 -13.58 1.07 -6.37
C VAL A 256 -14.55 0.11 -5.70
N GLY A 257 -14.19 -0.39 -4.53
CA GLY A 257 -15.09 -1.15 -3.67
C GLY A 257 -15.99 -0.23 -2.86
N TRP A 258 -17.28 -0.50 -2.84
CA TRP A 258 -18.27 0.31 -2.16
C TRP A 258 -19.46 -0.53 -1.72
N ARG A 259 -19.72 -0.62 -0.42
CA ARG A 259 -20.88 -1.32 0.18
C ARG A 259 -21.11 -2.72 -0.38
N GLY A 260 -20.06 -3.54 -0.38
CA GLY A 260 -20.12 -4.90 -0.91
C GLY A 260 -20.24 -4.99 -2.45
N ARG A 261 -20.03 -3.89 -3.16
CA ARG A 261 -20.07 -3.81 -4.62
C ARG A 261 -18.73 -3.33 -5.17
N LEU A 262 -18.32 -3.89 -6.30
CA LEU A 262 -17.20 -3.36 -7.08
C LEU A 262 -17.75 -2.50 -8.21
N CYS A 263 -17.55 -1.18 -8.11
CA CYS A 263 -17.91 -0.23 -9.14
C CYS A 263 -16.73 -0.09 -10.09
N MET A 264 -16.95 -0.27 -11.39
CA MET A 264 -15.91 -0.23 -12.42
C MET A 264 -16.36 0.63 -13.59
N VAL A 265 -15.48 1.50 -14.06
CA VAL A 265 -15.73 2.37 -15.21
C VAL A 265 -14.60 2.26 -16.22
N ASN A 266 -14.91 2.48 -17.51
CA ASN A 266 -13.89 2.82 -18.49
C ASN A 266 -13.84 4.34 -18.66
N VAL A 267 -12.64 4.85 -18.75
CA VAL A 267 -12.37 6.29 -18.86
C VAL A 267 -11.75 6.56 -20.23
N LYS A 268 -12.28 7.55 -20.92
CA LYS A 268 -11.70 8.06 -22.16
C LYS A 268 -11.65 9.57 -22.11
N GLY A 269 -10.46 10.11 -22.05
CA GLY A 269 -10.26 11.50 -21.69
C GLY A 269 -10.62 11.68 -20.21
N ASP A 270 -11.28 12.75 -19.88
CA ASP A 270 -11.71 13.17 -18.54
C ASP A 270 -13.07 12.61 -18.10
N THR A 271 -13.72 11.77 -18.91
CA THR A 271 -15.07 11.27 -18.62
C THR A 271 -15.18 9.76 -18.65
N ALA A 272 -15.85 9.18 -17.67
CA ALA A 272 -16.29 7.80 -17.70
C ALA A 272 -17.38 7.63 -18.78
N LYS A 273 -17.22 6.61 -19.64
CA LYS A 273 -18.15 6.35 -20.75
C LYS A 273 -19.08 5.21 -20.47
N GLN A 274 -18.61 4.21 -19.77
CA GLN A 274 -19.35 3.02 -19.42
C GLN A 274 -19.00 2.60 -18.03
N GLY A 275 -20.00 2.12 -17.28
CA GLY A 275 -19.82 1.64 -15.93
C GLY A 275 -20.55 0.33 -15.72
N ALA A 276 -20.00 -0.51 -14.85
CA ALA A 276 -20.60 -1.74 -14.40
C ALA A 276 -20.44 -1.86 -12.88
N ILE A 277 -21.41 -2.45 -12.24
CA ILE A 277 -21.41 -2.72 -10.80
C ILE A 277 -21.52 -4.23 -10.58
N TYR A 278 -20.53 -4.78 -9.89
CA TYR A 278 -20.56 -6.17 -9.43
C TYR A 278 -21.06 -6.24 -7.99
N SER A 279 -22.05 -7.07 -7.73
CA SER A 279 -22.50 -7.41 -6.36
C SER A 279 -21.76 -8.65 -5.89
N ALA A 280 -20.96 -8.53 -4.84
CA ALA A 280 -20.23 -9.67 -4.28
C ALA A 280 -21.17 -10.69 -3.61
N GLU A 281 -22.28 -10.23 -3.05
CA GLU A 281 -23.30 -11.08 -2.43
C GLU A 281 -24.03 -11.98 -3.45
N LYS A 282 -24.38 -11.39 -4.61
CA LYS A 282 -25.18 -12.06 -5.64
C LYS A 282 -24.31 -12.72 -6.73
N ASP A 283 -23.03 -12.46 -6.74
CA ASP A 283 -22.10 -12.84 -7.81
C ASP A 283 -22.64 -12.44 -9.21
N LEU A 284 -23.09 -11.20 -9.35
CA LEU A 284 -23.73 -10.71 -10.58
C LEU A 284 -23.25 -9.29 -10.92
N TRP A 285 -23.11 -9.06 -12.24
CA TRP A 285 -22.87 -7.73 -12.81
C TRP A 285 -24.18 -7.06 -13.22
N GLY A 286 -24.31 -5.79 -12.85
CA GLY A 286 -25.36 -4.87 -13.25
C GLY A 286 -24.82 -3.61 -13.89
N ASP A 287 -25.71 -2.83 -14.47
CA ASP A 287 -25.39 -1.54 -15.05
C ASP A 287 -25.21 -0.49 -13.93
N MET A 288 -24.28 0.43 -14.13
CA MET A 288 -24.10 1.56 -13.22
C MET A 288 -25.24 2.57 -13.42
N LYS A 289 -25.70 3.18 -12.34
CA LYS A 289 -26.72 4.24 -12.39
C LYS A 289 -26.18 5.44 -13.19
N GLU A 290 -27.08 6.11 -13.92
CA GLU A 290 -26.72 7.21 -14.83
C GLU A 290 -26.09 8.40 -14.10
N GLY A 291 -26.64 8.79 -12.95
CA GLY A 291 -26.11 9.89 -12.16
C GLY A 291 -24.73 9.59 -11.57
N MET A 292 -24.48 8.34 -11.13
CA MET A 292 -23.16 7.92 -10.70
C MET A 292 -22.15 8.00 -11.85
N LEU A 293 -22.48 7.45 -13.01
CA LEU A 293 -21.61 7.43 -14.18
C LEU A 293 -21.35 8.84 -14.71
N GLY A 294 -22.40 9.66 -14.83
CA GLY A 294 -22.30 11.03 -15.39
C GLY A 294 -21.43 11.98 -14.59
N GLY A 295 -21.32 11.75 -13.28
CA GLY A 295 -20.47 12.57 -12.40
C GLY A 295 -19.08 11.99 -12.13
N TRP A 296 -18.75 10.83 -12.66
CA TRP A 296 -17.42 10.21 -12.51
C TRP A 296 -16.43 10.85 -13.49
N ARG A 297 -15.73 11.90 -13.03
CA ARG A 297 -14.90 12.77 -13.88
C ARG A 297 -13.46 12.91 -13.38
N GLY A 298 -12.81 11.79 -13.07
CA GLY A 298 -11.44 11.75 -12.60
C GLY A 298 -11.23 10.66 -11.56
N PRO A 299 -10.16 10.70 -10.76
CA PRO A 299 -9.83 9.66 -9.80
C PRO A 299 -10.88 9.55 -8.71
N VAL A 300 -11.15 8.31 -8.31
CA VAL A 300 -12.16 7.96 -7.32
C VAL A 300 -11.57 7.16 -6.18
N ALA A 301 -12.13 7.31 -5.00
CA ALA A 301 -11.86 6.44 -3.86
C ALA A 301 -13.10 6.31 -2.97
N ALA A 302 -13.23 5.19 -2.28
CA ALA A 302 -14.26 5.01 -1.26
C ALA A 302 -13.64 5.17 0.13
N MET A 303 -14.20 6.06 0.92
CA MET A 303 -13.87 6.23 2.33
C MET A 303 -14.43 5.06 3.09
N ASP A 304 -13.53 4.20 3.62
CA ASP A 304 -13.85 3.02 4.41
C ASP A 304 -14.92 2.12 3.76
N GLU A 305 -14.94 2.04 2.42
CA GLU A 305 -15.91 1.33 1.58
C GLU A 305 -17.38 1.80 1.72
N GLU A 306 -17.65 2.88 2.45
CA GLU A 306 -19.01 3.38 2.70
C GLU A 306 -19.37 4.57 1.83
N MET A 307 -18.41 5.43 1.52
CA MET A 307 -18.66 6.72 0.90
C MET A 307 -17.74 6.94 -0.30
N ILE A 308 -18.32 7.07 -1.50
CA ILE A 308 -17.54 7.34 -2.71
C ILE A 308 -17.29 8.84 -2.84
N TYR A 309 -16.03 9.18 -3.12
CA TYR A 309 -15.58 10.50 -3.51
C TYR A 309 -14.91 10.43 -4.89
N VAL A 310 -15.08 11.49 -5.67
CA VAL A 310 -14.41 11.70 -6.96
C VAL A 310 -13.78 13.08 -6.98
N VAL A 311 -12.68 13.25 -7.66
CA VAL A 311 -12.16 14.57 -8.01
C VAL A 311 -12.52 14.86 -9.47
N ASP A 312 -13.30 15.92 -9.71
CA ASP A 312 -13.44 16.46 -11.06
C ASP A 312 -12.13 17.17 -11.42
N GLU A 313 -11.27 16.47 -12.16
CA GLU A 313 -9.90 16.91 -12.44
C GLU A 313 -9.85 18.19 -13.30
N SER A 314 -10.88 18.42 -14.10
CA SER A 314 -10.95 19.61 -14.94
C SER A 314 -11.31 20.86 -14.14
N LYS A 315 -12.14 20.70 -13.12
CA LYS A 315 -12.62 21.81 -12.27
C LYS A 315 -11.84 21.96 -10.97
N GLY A 316 -11.22 20.89 -10.49
CA GLY A 316 -10.58 20.86 -9.18
C GLY A 316 -11.58 20.76 -8.03
N VAL A 317 -12.69 20.03 -8.23
CA VAL A 317 -13.76 19.88 -7.25
C VAL A 317 -13.80 18.46 -6.72
N VAL A 318 -13.73 18.29 -5.40
CA VAL A 318 -14.06 17.04 -4.73
C VAL A 318 -15.56 16.91 -4.63
N ARG A 319 -16.10 15.79 -5.08
CA ARG A 319 -17.52 15.46 -4.99
C ARG A 319 -17.74 14.17 -4.23
N LYS A 320 -18.87 14.13 -3.53
CA LYS A 320 -19.35 12.95 -2.80
C LYS A 320 -20.60 12.43 -3.47
N TYR A 321 -20.66 11.11 -3.70
CA TYR A 321 -21.84 10.47 -4.26
C TYR A 321 -22.92 10.26 -3.20
N LYS A 322 -24.18 10.58 -3.57
CA LYS A 322 -25.39 10.31 -2.80
C LYS A 322 -26.25 9.29 -3.53
N GLU A 323 -26.36 8.08 -2.96
CA GLU A 323 -27.10 6.97 -3.56
C GLU A 323 -28.60 7.26 -3.65
N GLU A 324 -29.15 8.00 -2.69
CA GLU A 324 -30.59 8.31 -2.58
C GLU A 324 -31.10 9.15 -3.75
N THR A 325 -30.26 10.07 -4.23
CA THR A 325 -30.59 10.99 -5.33
C THR A 325 -29.91 10.62 -6.63
N ASP A 326 -29.12 9.53 -6.65
CA ASP A 326 -28.23 9.16 -7.76
C ASP A 326 -27.47 10.38 -8.29
N GLY A 327 -26.82 11.11 -7.38
CA GLY A 327 -26.18 12.37 -7.72
C GLY A 327 -24.92 12.65 -6.91
N TRP A 328 -24.16 13.65 -7.38
CA TRP A 328 -22.94 14.08 -6.75
C TRP A 328 -23.11 15.45 -6.09
N VAL A 329 -22.53 15.60 -4.91
CA VAL A 329 -22.55 16.86 -4.14
C VAL A 329 -21.13 17.37 -3.98
N ASP A 330 -20.93 18.64 -4.27
CA ASP A 330 -19.63 19.28 -4.12
C ASP A 330 -19.27 19.40 -2.63
N VAL A 331 -18.02 19.05 -2.30
CA VAL A 331 -17.48 19.07 -0.94
C VAL A 331 -16.52 20.22 -0.76
N VAL A 332 -15.56 20.35 -1.68
CA VAL A 332 -14.56 21.42 -1.67
C VAL A 332 -14.02 21.62 -3.08
N GLU A 333 -13.68 22.88 -3.41
CA GLU A 333 -13.07 23.29 -4.67
C GLU A 333 -11.71 23.89 -4.41
N SER A 334 -10.72 23.55 -5.25
CA SER A 334 -9.38 24.15 -5.22
C SER A 334 -8.67 23.94 -6.55
N ASP A 335 -8.00 24.97 -7.06
CA ASP A 335 -7.15 24.87 -8.24
C ASP A 335 -6.01 23.84 -8.08
N ARG A 336 -5.62 23.52 -6.84
CA ARG A 336 -4.61 22.50 -6.56
C ARG A 336 -5.05 21.09 -6.94
N LEU A 337 -6.35 20.83 -7.01
CA LEU A 337 -6.94 19.55 -7.37
C LEU A 337 -7.11 19.36 -8.88
N ARG A 338 -6.85 20.40 -9.68
CA ARG A 338 -6.89 20.28 -11.15
C ARG A 338 -5.79 19.37 -11.65
N GLY A 339 -6.12 18.51 -12.61
CA GLY A 339 -5.20 17.50 -13.12
C GLY A 339 -4.89 16.40 -12.10
N ALA A 340 -5.84 16.07 -11.22
CA ALA A 340 -5.73 14.95 -10.30
C ALA A 340 -5.57 13.63 -11.07
N LEU A 341 -4.59 12.82 -10.68
CA LEU A 341 -4.22 11.58 -11.37
C LEU A 341 -4.72 10.33 -10.65
N GLN A 342 -4.67 10.35 -9.32
CA GLN A 342 -5.02 9.18 -8.50
C GLN A 342 -5.42 9.65 -7.11
N MET A 343 -6.27 8.88 -6.44
CA MET A 343 -6.76 9.21 -5.10
C MET A 343 -6.86 7.96 -4.23
N ALA A 344 -6.58 8.13 -2.94
CA ALA A 344 -6.88 7.18 -1.89
C ALA A 344 -7.68 7.86 -0.78
N ALA A 345 -8.56 7.10 -0.10
CA ALA A 345 -9.42 7.63 0.95
C ALA A 345 -9.42 6.70 2.16
N ARG A 346 -9.22 7.25 3.35
CA ARG A 346 -9.34 6.52 4.62
C ARG A 346 -9.34 7.44 5.83
N GLY A 347 -10.08 7.07 6.87
CA GLY A 347 -10.05 7.76 8.17
C GLY A 347 -10.41 9.25 8.09
N GLY A 348 -11.38 9.61 7.26
CA GLY A 348 -11.85 10.98 7.08
C GLY A 348 -10.99 11.84 6.15
N ARG A 349 -9.97 11.26 5.50
CA ARG A 349 -9.04 12.00 4.63
C ARG A 349 -8.98 11.43 3.23
N LEU A 350 -8.93 12.34 2.25
CA LEU A 350 -8.64 12.04 0.86
C LEU A 350 -7.21 12.46 0.55
N CYS A 351 -6.45 11.61 -0.10
CA CYS A 351 -5.07 11.86 -0.52
C CYS A 351 -5.04 11.81 -2.04
N VAL A 352 -4.87 12.96 -2.68
CA VAL A 352 -5.00 13.15 -4.13
C VAL A 352 -3.64 13.46 -4.73
N VAL A 353 -3.21 12.66 -5.68
CA VAL A 353 -1.98 12.90 -6.46
C VAL A 353 -2.26 13.93 -7.54
N CYS A 354 -1.52 15.03 -7.53
CA CYS A 354 -1.73 16.17 -8.40
C CYS A 354 -0.44 16.58 -9.14
N LYS A 355 -0.58 17.49 -10.10
CA LYS A 355 0.53 18.10 -10.84
C LYS A 355 1.54 17.10 -11.41
N GLY A 356 1.05 16.04 -12.07
CA GLY A 356 1.93 15.03 -12.66
C GLY A 356 2.70 14.22 -11.62
N GLY A 357 2.23 14.16 -10.37
CA GLY A 357 2.85 13.41 -9.28
C GLY A 357 3.81 14.23 -8.41
N SER A 358 3.96 15.55 -8.65
CA SER A 358 4.87 16.38 -7.84
C SER A 358 4.32 16.76 -6.47
N GLU A 359 3.04 16.56 -6.22
CA GLU A 359 2.43 16.82 -4.91
C GLU A 359 1.27 15.86 -4.61
N ILE A 360 1.02 15.66 -3.32
CA ILE A 360 -0.17 14.98 -2.79
C ILE A 360 -0.97 16.04 -2.02
N VAL A 361 -2.19 16.31 -2.47
CA VAL A 361 -3.13 17.18 -1.74
C VAL A 361 -3.93 16.31 -0.80
N VAL A 362 -3.82 16.59 0.49
CA VAL A 362 -4.62 15.92 1.52
C VAL A 362 -5.82 16.80 1.86
N VAL A 363 -7.02 16.23 1.81
CA VAL A 363 -8.28 16.89 2.13
C VAL A 363 -8.90 16.20 3.33
N ASP A 364 -9.06 16.90 4.44
CA ASP A 364 -9.82 16.45 5.59
C ASP A 364 -11.30 16.80 5.38
N VAL A 365 -12.10 15.78 5.05
CA VAL A 365 -13.53 15.96 4.74
C VAL A 365 -14.43 15.87 5.97
N VAL A 366 -13.86 15.58 7.15
CA VAL A 366 -14.57 15.57 8.44
C VAL A 366 -14.56 16.95 9.07
N ALA A 367 -13.50 17.73 8.82
CA ALA A 367 -13.41 19.11 9.29
C ALA A 367 -14.52 19.96 8.66
N SER A 368 -15.04 20.90 9.43
CA SER A 368 -16.07 21.86 8.96
C SER A 368 -15.59 23.29 9.20
N PRO A 369 -15.21 24.06 8.16
CA PRO A 369 -15.10 23.67 6.76
C PRO A 369 -13.99 22.63 6.49
N PRO A 370 -14.03 21.90 5.37
CA PRO A 370 -12.96 20.97 4.98
C PRO A 370 -11.61 21.67 4.94
N GLN A 371 -10.58 21.00 5.43
CA GLN A 371 -9.21 21.53 5.46
C GLN A 371 -8.33 20.83 4.42
N MET A 372 -7.36 21.57 3.89
CA MET A 372 -6.42 21.02 2.90
C MET A 372 -4.99 21.41 3.23
N TRP A 373 -4.07 20.48 2.95
CA TRP A 373 -2.63 20.72 2.99
C TRP A 373 -1.92 19.90 1.93
N VAL A 374 -0.66 20.21 1.67
CA VAL A 374 0.16 19.53 0.67
C VAL A 374 1.23 18.71 1.36
N VAL A 375 1.47 17.53 0.83
CA VAL A 375 2.61 16.66 1.16
C VAL A 375 3.44 16.51 -0.12
N GLU A 376 4.67 17.00 -0.10
CA GLU A 376 5.60 16.87 -1.21
C GLU A 376 6.31 15.50 -1.14
N PRO A 377 6.50 14.82 -2.28
CA PRO A 377 7.29 13.58 -2.31
C PRO A 377 8.76 13.87 -2.04
N PRO A 378 9.58 12.84 -1.74
CA PRO A 378 11.02 12.99 -1.63
C PRO A 378 11.62 13.61 -2.89
N GLN A 379 12.66 14.43 -2.72
CA GLN A 379 13.33 15.10 -3.83
C GLN A 379 13.81 14.09 -4.89
N GLY A 380 13.57 14.40 -6.15
CA GLY A 380 13.93 13.54 -7.28
C GLY A 380 12.90 12.48 -7.63
N PHE A 381 11.71 12.51 -7.01
CA PHE A 381 10.64 11.56 -7.28
C PHE A 381 9.31 12.24 -7.59
N ASN A 382 8.51 11.56 -8.42
CA ASN A 382 7.09 11.84 -8.60
C ASN A 382 6.26 10.68 -8.03
N VAL A 383 5.07 10.98 -7.55
CA VAL A 383 4.12 9.99 -7.06
C VAL A 383 3.37 9.37 -8.24
N GLY A 384 3.48 8.05 -8.41
CA GLY A 384 2.68 7.30 -9.39
C GLY A 384 1.35 6.82 -8.80
N ALA A 385 1.37 6.36 -7.54
CA ALA A 385 0.16 5.94 -6.83
C ALA A 385 0.29 6.23 -5.33
N VAL A 386 -0.86 6.47 -4.68
CA VAL A 386 -0.94 6.69 -3.23
C VAL A 386 -1.93 5.70 -2.60
N HIS A 387 -1.61 5.25 -1.41
CA HIS A 387 -2.42 4.36 -0.58
C HIS A 387 -2.42 4.85 0.85
N VAL A 388 -3.47 4.55 1.60
CA VAL A 388 -3.59 4.91 3.02
C VAL A 388 -3.70 3.62 3.83
N LEU A 389 -2.68 3.34 4.64
CA LEU A 389 -2.58 2.12 5.45
C LEU A 389 -2.19 2.49 6.89
N PRO A 390 -2.37 1.58 7.86
CA PRO A 390 -1.77 1.76 9.17
C PRO A 390 -0.27 2.00 9.06
N ARG A 391 0.28 2.80 9.97
CA ARG A 391 1.72 3.03 10.01
C ARG A 391 2.52 1.74 10.09
N MET A 392 3.74 1.75 9.58
CA MET A 392 4.66 0.63 9.81
C MET A 392 4.96 0.49 11.30
N SER A 393 5.03 -0.76 11.79
CA SER A 393 5.53 -1.01 13.14
C SER A 393 6.99 -0.55 13.21
N ARG A 394 7.39 0.03 14.35
CA ARG A 394 8.80 0.26 14.69
C ARG A 394 9.20 -0.85 15.64
N THR A 395 10.22 -1.60 15.27
CA THR A 395 10.88 -2.59 16.14
C THR A 395 11.69 -1.89 17.21
#